data_5555a9379e60c5f74f302b6fec285339
#
_entry.id   5555a9379e60c5f74f302b6fec285339
#
_cell.length_a   1.000
_cell.length_b   1.000
_cell.length_c   1.000
_cell.angle_alpha   90.00
_cell.angle_beta   90.00
_cell.angle_gamma   90.00
#
_symmetry.space_group_name_H-M   'P 1'
#
loop_
_entity.id
_entity.type
_entity.pdbx_description
1 polymer ?
#
loop_
_entity_poly.entity_id
_entity_poly.type
_entity_poly.pdbx_seq_one_letter_code
_entity_poly.pdbx_strand_id
1 'polypeptide(L)'
;VHTVASPKSSPASPSRALLYVVLGLMAGGLYALVNTVFDVLSAQGRSLGLLASIHGVVDRGIPVLTGALVGVGIHYFHVRTALARSEAERAQHLHDRLHRVERDQAVWIVAAATLHEVNNPLHSLGLLLDELALLTPEEESTRTELLARARANADRVRERLLALKAAADGARPEAASIALSAEVSRVVREMVPLARLQQVTLSVDESESLRVRGDGLFLRIILENLLRNALDAVHTPRGQVEVQLLGEGPDAIVRVSDNGTGISKEMAATLFEPLFSHKAQGLGLGLSIARALARSMGGDLCLTERPGWATSLSLRLPQEAK
;
A
#
# COMPACT_ATOMS: atom_id res chain seq x y z
N VAL A 1 4.58 18.69 -20.34
CA VAL A 1 5.67 17.85 -20.88
C VAL A 1 6.98 18.46 -20.38
N HIS A 2 7.41 18.11 -19.17
CA HIS A 2 8.75 18.42 -18.68
C HIS A 2 9.59 17.13 -18.81
N THR A 3 10.47 17.12 -19.79
CA THR A 3 11.54 16.14 -19.97
C THR A 3 12.52 16.30 -18.80
N VAL A 4 12.36 15.49 -17.76
CA VAL A 4 13.38 15.36 -16.70
C VAL A 4 14.54 14.60 -17.31
N ALA A 5 15.63 15.34 -17.57
CA ALA A 5 16.89 14.78 -17.99
C ALA A 5 17.37 13.78 -16.93
N SER A 6 17.42 12.50 -17.30
CA SER A 6 18.04 11.42 -16.54
C SER A 6 19.51 11.80 -16.26
N PRO A 7 19.98 11.77 -15.01
CA PRO A 7 21.40 11.90 -14.75
C PRO A 7 22.09 10.69 -15.37
N LYS A 8 22.83 10.92 -16.45
CA LYS A 8 23.73 9.93 -17.03
C LYS A 8 24.77 9.57 -15.96
N SER A 9 24.55 8.46 -15.26
CA SER A 9 25.65 7.79 -14.54
C SER A 9 26.61 7.28 -15.61
N SER A 10 27.62 8.08 -15.92
CA SER A 10 28.71 7.68 -16.79
C SER A 10 29.31 6.39 -16.21
N PRO A 11 29.37 5.26 -16.96
CA PRO A 11 30.11 4.10 -16.53
C PRO A 11 31.52 4.55 -16.19
N ALA A 12 32.09 4.02 -15.11
CA ALA A 12 33.43 4.37 -14.69
C ALA A 12 34.36 4.33 -15.91
N SER A 13 34.77 5.52 -16.38
CA SER A 13 35.51 5.64 -17.63
C SER A 13 36.79 4.82 -17.51
N PRO A 14 37.25 4.13 -18.57
CA PRO A 14 38.49 3.35 -18.55
C PRO A 14 39.67 4.18 -18.05
N SER A 15 39.61 5.51 -18.15
CA SER A 15 40.58 6.45 -17.56
C SER A 15 40.65 6.39 -16.02
N ARG A 16 39.55 6.12 -15.32
CA ARG A 16 39.57 5.99 -13.85
C ARG A 16 40.16 4.66 -13.38
N ALA A 17 39.92 3.56 -14.10
CA ALA A 17 40.56 2.28 -13.82
C ALA A 17 42.07 2.41 -13.95
N LEU A 18 42.53 3.00 -15.05
CA LEU A 18 43.94 3.27 -15.30
C LEU A 18 44.56 4.15 -14.20
N LEU A 19 43.83 5.16 -13.73
CA LEU A 19 44.27 6.04 -12.64
C LEU A 19 44.56 5.27 -11.35
N TYR A 20 43.66 4.37 -10.91
CA TYR A 20 43.92 3.58 -9.69
C TYR A 20 45.08 2.61 -9.82
N VAL A 21 45.25 2.00 -11.00
CA VAL A 21 46.38 1.12 -11.25
C VAL A 21 47.68 1.93 -11.27
N VAL A 22 47.70 3.09 -11.93
CA VAL A 22 48.87 3.98 -11.97
C VAL A 22 49.21 4.49 -10.57
N LEU A 23 48.25 4.91 -9.77
CA LEU A 23 48.46 5.33 -8.38
C LEU A 23 49.05 4.19 -7.52
N GLY A 24 48.56 2.96 -7.68
CA GLY A 24 49.07 1.79 -7.02
C GLY A 24 50.50 1.48 -7.44
N LEU A 25 50.80 1.54 -8.73
CA LEU A 25 52.16 1.37 -9.27
C LEU A 25 53.14 2.45 -8.78
N MET A 26 52.68 3.71 -8.74
CA MET A 26 53.50 4.83 -8.22
C MET A 26 53.80 4.66 -6.73
N ALA A 27 52.82 4.25 -5.92
CA ALA A 27 53.03 4.00 -4.49
C ALA A 27 54.02 2.85 -4.26
N GLY A 28 53.88 1.74 -4.98
CA GLY A 28 54.82 0.60 -4.95
C GLY A 28 56.18 0.96 -5.46
N GLY A 29 56.29 1.75 -6.55
CA GLY A 29 57.53 2.26 -7.11
C GLY A 29 58.27 3.21 -6.16
N LEU A 30 57.55 4.12 -5.50
CA LEU A 30 58.11 5.03 -4.49
C LEU A 30 58.68 4.24 -3.31
N TYR A 31 57.96 3.24 -2.81
CA TYR A 31 58.48 2.37 -1.74
C TYR A 31 59.77 1.64 -2.18
N ALA A 32 59.78 1.07 -3.37
CA ALA A 32 60.93 0.39 -3.93
C ALA A 32 62.17 1.35 -4.10
N LEU A 33 61.89 2.61 -4.51
CA LEU A 33 62.91 3.64 -4.63
C LEU A 33 63.50 4.01 -3.25
N VAL A 34 62.67 4.24 -2.24
CA VAL A 34 63.09 4.56 -0.88
C VAL A 34 63.94 3.44 -0.30
N ASN A 35 63.55 2.18 -0.47
CA ASN A 35 64.32 1.02 -0.05
C ASN A 35 65.68 0.95 -0.79
N THR A 36 65.67 1.23 -2.09
CA THR A 36 66.94 1.24 -2.88
C THR A 36 67.91 2.31 -2.37
N VAL A 37 67.38 3.53 -2.11
CA VAL A 37 68.22 4.63 -1.56
C VAL A 37 68.79 4.26 -0.19
N PHE A 38 67.94 3.65 0.66
CA PHE A 38 68.31 3.20 2.00
C PHE A 38 69.44 2.12 1.90
N ASP A 39 69.27 1.13 1.01
CA ASP A 39 70.25 0.07 0.76
C ASP A 39 71.57 0.62 0.26
N VAL A 40 71.56 1.60 -0.67
CA VAL A 40 72.76 2.27 -1.18
C VAL A 40 73.51 3.06 -0.10
N LEU A 41 72.72 3.81 0.71
CA LEU A 41 73.28 4.60 1.82
C LEU A 41 73.86 3.71 2.94
N SER A 42 73.25 2.56 3.19
CA SER A 42 73.71 1.62 4.24
C SER A 42 74.82 0.73 3.82
N ALA A 43 75.11 0.64 2.51
CA ALA A 43 76.08 -0.33 1.97
C ALA A 43 77.56 0.07 2.10
N GLN A 44 77.92 1.19 2.77
CA GLN A 44 79.27 1.59 3.09
C GLN A 44 80.37 0.92 2.20
N GLY A 45 80.36 1.18 0.88
CA GLY A 45 81.41 0.71 -0.07
C GLY A 45 81.22 -0.73 -0.59
N ARG A 46 80.13 -1.45 -0.35
CA ARG A 46 79.83 -2.73 -1.00
C ARG A 46 79.38 -2.49 -2.42
N SER A 47 79.90 -3.21 -3.38
CA SER A 47 79.69 -3.04 -4.81
C SER A 47 78.21 -3.09 -5.24
N LEU A 48 77.88 -2.33 -6.31
CA LEU A 48 76.58 -2.31 -7.02
C LEU A 48 76.03 -3.69 -7.44
N GLY A 49 76.79 -4.78 -7.30
CA GLY A 49 76.39 -6.16 -7.52
C GLY A 49 75.23 -6.64 -6.63
N LEU A 50 75.03 -6.01 -5.46
CA LEU A 50 73.87 -6.35 -4.57
C LEU A 50 72.54 -5.90 -5.13
N LEU A 51 72.55 -4.86 -5.96
CA LEU A 51 71.34 -4.36 -6.64
C LEU A 51 70.84 -5.30 -7.74
N ALA A 52 71.76 -6.11 -8.32
CA ALA A 52 71.45 -7.10 -9.36
C ALA A 52 71.15 -8.51 -8.79
N SER A 53 71.29 -8.70 -7.47
CA SER A 53 71.01 -9.97 -6.82
C SER A 53 69.48 -10.33 -6.93
N ILE A 54 69.15 -11.64 -6.96
CA ILE A 54 67.81 -12.13 -6.97
C ILE A 54 66.98 -11.52 -5.82
N HIS A 55 67.57 -11.35 -4.64
CA HIS A 55 66.93 -10.70 -3.48
C HIS A 55 66.62 -9.25 -3.78
N GLY A 56 67.49 -8.47 -4.38
CA GLY A 56 67.24 -7.08 -4.73
C GLY A 56 66.11 -6.90 -5.78
N VAL A 57 65.94 -7.84 -6.71
CA VAL A 57 64.87 -7.85 -7.70
C VAL A 57 63.54 -8.20 -7.04
N VAL A 58 63.54 -9.17 -6.13
CA VAL A 58 62.35 -9.58 -5.39
C VAL A 58 61.85 -8.46 -4.46
N ASP A 59 62.77 -7.86 -3.68
CA ASP A 59 62.43 -6.79 -2.72
C ASP A 59 61.86 -5.51 -3.37
N ARG A 60 62.20 -5.27 -4.65
CA ARG A 60 61.67 -4.12 -5.42
C ARG A 60 60.48 -4.47 -6.26
N GLY A 61 60.40 -5.69 -6.78
CA GLY A 61 59.32 -6.16 -7.62
C GLY A 61 58.04 -6.41 -6.85
N ILE A 62 58.12 -7.01 -5.65
CA ILE A 62 56.96 -7.33 -4.82
C ILE A 62 56.15 -6.10 -4.45
N PRO A 63 56.67 -4.98 -3.95
CA PRO A 63 55.92 -3.78 -3.62
C PRO A 63 55.18 -3.16 -4.83
N VAL A 64 55.83 -3.18 -6.00
CA VAL A 64 55.21 -2.66 -7.25
C VAL A 64 54.00 -3.51 -7.66
N LEU A 65 54.15 -4.85 -7.63
CA LEU A 65 53.08 -5.78 -7.94
C LEU A 65 51.95 -5.69 -6.91
N THR A 66 52.29 -5.58 -5.63
CA THR A 66 51.31 -5.43 -4.56
C THR A 66 50.53 -4.12 -4.72
N GLY A 67 51.19 -3.01 -5.04
CA GLY A 67 50.59 -1.73 -5.32
C GLY A 67 49.60 -1.79 -6.50
N ALA A 68 49.99 -2.49 -7.59
CA ALA A 68 49.15 -2.71 -8.73
C ALA A 68 47.87 -3.53 -8.37
N LEU A 69 48.05 -4.63 -7.62
CA LEU A 69 46.93 -5.47 -7.16
C LEU A 69 45.97 -4.72 -6.26
N VAL A 70 46.49 -3.91 -5.33
CA VAL A 70 45.68 -3.05 -4.47
C VAL A 70 44.89 -2.04 -5.32
N GLY A 71 45.53 -1.41 -6.32
CA GLY A 71 44.86 -0.48 -7.23
C GLY A 71 43.73 -1.12 -8.02
N VAL A 72 43.94 -2.34 -8.54
CA VAL A 72 42.88 -3.14 -9.21
C VAL A 72 41.77 -3.49 -8.23
N GLY A 73 42.11 -3.90 -7.00
CA GLY A 73 41.13 -4.22 -5.97
C GLY A 73 40.21 -3.03 -5.59
N ILE A 74 40.85 -1.86 -5.41
CA ILE A 74 40.09 -0.61 -5.13
C ILE A 74 39.16 -0.27 -6.29
N HIS A 75 39.66 -0.37 -7.54
CA HIS A 75 38.85 -0.12 -8.72
C HIS A 75 37.66 -1.08 -8.80
N TYR A 76 37.88 -2.38 -8.63
CA TYR A 76 36.82 -3.40 -8.61
C TYR A 76 35.78 -3.11 -7.53
N PHE A 77 36.23 -2.75 -6.34
CA PHE A 77 35.32 -2.38 -5.25
C PHE A 77 34.45 -1.17 -5.60
N HIS A 78 35.03 -0.12 -6.18
CA HIS A 78 34.28 1.07 -6.61
C HIS A 78 33.29 0.76 -7.71
N VAL A 79 33.63 -0.08 -8.69
CA VAL A 79 32.70 -0.49 -9.76
C VAL A 79 31.55 -1.29 -9.18
N ARG A 80 31.83 -2.25 -8.29
CA ARG A 80 30.80 -3.06 -7.63
C ARG A 80 29.84 -2.24 -6.79
N THR A 81 30.37 -1.30 -6.00
CA THR A 81 29.52 -0.42 -5.17
C THR A 81 28.70 0.55 -6.02
N ALA A 82 29.23 1.05 -7.14
CA ALA A 82 28.48 1.89 -8.06
C ALA A 82 27.34 1.13 -8.76
N LEU A 83 27.60 -0.11 -9.19
CA LEU A 83 26.57 -0.99 -9.76
C LEU A 83 25.47 -1.29 -8.74
N ALA A 84 25.82 -1.70 -7.53
CA ALA A 84 24.84 -2.00 -6.47
C ALA A 84 23.95 -0.79 -6.14
N ARG A 85 24.54 0.43 -6.11
CA ARG A 85 23.78 1.68 -5.91
C ARG A 85 22.81 1.92 -7.05
N SER A 86 23.27 1.77 -8.31
CA SER A 86 22.38 1.98 -9.47
C SER A 86 21.25 0.97 -9.56
N GLU A 87 21.47 -0.26 -9.13
CA GLU A 87 20.41 -1.29 -9.04
C GLU A 87 19.41 -0.96 -7.93
N ALA A 88 19.88 -0.52 -6.75
CA ALA A 88 19.03 -0.08 -5.66
C ALA A 88 18.15 1.13 -6.04
N GLU A 89 18.75 2.13 -6.70
CA GLU A 89 18.02 3.30 -7.21
C GLU A 89 16.94 2.90 -8.24
N ARG A 90 17.28 1.97 -9.15
CA ARG A 90 16.30 1.45 -10.13
C ARG A 90 15.17 0.69 -9.45
N ALA A 91 15.48 -0.16 -8.47
CA ALA A 91 14.49 -0.90 -7.70
C ALA A 91 13.56 0.06 -6.94
N GLN A 92 14.11 1.11 -6.35
CA GLN A 92 13.34 2.14 -5.65
C GLN A 92 12.44 2.94 -6.60
N HIS A 93 12.94 3.33 -7.77
CA HIS A 93 12.15 3.99 -8.81
C HIS A 93 11.02 3.12 -9.38
N LEU A 94 11.26 1.81 -9.55
CA LEU A 94 10.21 0.87 -9.97
C LEU A 94 9.16 0.70 -8.87
N HIS A 95 9.57 0.59 -7.62
CA HIS A 95 8.67 0.53 -6.48
C HIS A 95 7.77 1.76 -6.38
N ASP A 96 8.34 2.96 -6.49
CA ASP A 96 7.59 4.23 -6.49
C ASP A 96 6.63 4.36 -7.70
N ARG A 97 7.00 3.80 -8.84
CA ARG A 97 6.11 3.75 -10.02
C ARG A 97 4.96 2.78 -9.82
N LEU A 98 5.22 1.59 -9.31
CA LEU A 98 4.18 0.61 -9.00
C LEU A 98 3.17 1.17 -8.00
N HIS A 99 3.63 1.79 -6.91
CA HIS A 99 2.74 2.43 -5.95
C HIS A 99 1.93 3.60 -6.52
N ARG A 100 2.47 4.34 -7.49
CA ARG A 100 1.69 5.37 -8.20
C ARG A 100 0.61 4.75 -9.08
N VAL A 101 0.95 3.74 -9.86
CA VAL A 101 -0.02 3.04 -10.72
C VAL A 101 -1.12 2.36 -9.89
N GLU A 102 -0.76 1.70 -8.79
CA GLU A 102 -1.74 1.11 -7.86
C GLU A 102 -2.65 2.16 -7.25
N ARG A 103 -2.11 3.33 -6.88
CA ARG A 103 -2.90 4.46 -6.36
C ARG A 103 -3.83 5.02 -7.41
N ASP A 104 -3.35 5.25 -8.63
CA ASP A 104 -4.14 5.78 -9.74
C ASP A 104 -5.26 4.80 -10.13
N GLN A 105 -4.99 3.48 -10.12
CA GLN A 105 -6.01 2.45 -10.30
C GLN A 105 -7.03 2.44 -9.17
N ALA A 106 -6.61 2.58 -7.92
CA ALA A 106 -7.52 2.68 -6.78
C ALA A 106 -8.46 3.90 -6.91
N VAL A 107 -7.93 5.05 -7.31
CA VAL A 107 -8.72 6.27 -7.56
C VAL A 107 -9.74 6.05 -8.68
N TRP A 108 -9.36 5.42 -9.79
CA TRP A 108 -10.26 5.11 -10.90
C TRP A 108 -11.35 4.11 -10.51
N ILE A 109 -11.02 3.09 -9.72
CA ILE A 109 -11.98 2.11 -9.21
C ILE A 109 -12.97 2.79 -8.27
N VAL A 110 -12.50 3.63 -7.36
CA VAL A 110 -13.34 4.42 -6.47
C VAL A 110 -14.23 5.38 -7.25
N ALA A 111 -13.68 6.06 -8.28
CA ALA A 111 -14.43 6.98 -9.12
C ALA A 111 -15.56 6.27 -9.89
N ALA A 112 -15.27 5.15 -10.54
CA ALA A 112 -16.26 4.38 -11.29
C ALA A 112 -17.37 3.84 -10.40
N ALA A 113 -17.04 3.33 -9.22
CA ALA A 113 -17.99 2.84 -8.25
C ALA A 113 -18.85 3.95 -7.65
N THR A 114 -18.21 5.09 -7.31
CA THR A 114 -18.90 6.24 -6.74
C THR A 114 -19.89 6.84 -7.75
N LEU A 115 -19.53 6.86 -9.04
CA LEU A 115 -20.45 7.32 -10.09
C LEU A 115 -21.74 6.48 -10.14
N HIS A 116 -21.64 5.16 -10.01
CA HIS A 116 -22.84 4.32 -9.97
C HIS A 116 -23.63 4.49 -8.67
N GLU A 117 -22.94 4.54 -7.54
CA GLU A 117 -23.56 4.75 -6.24
C GLU A 117 -24.12 6.16 -6.05
N VAL A 118 -23.65 7.14 -6.81
CA VAL A 118 -24.22 8.48 -6.93
C VAL A 118 -25.45 8.47 -7.85
N ASN A 119 -25.39 7.72 -8.96
CA ASN A 119 -26.51 7.65 -9.90
C ASN A 119 -27.77 7.02 -9.29
N ASN A 120 -27.63 6.02 -8.40
CA ASN A 120 -28.76 5.38 -7.74
C ASN A 120 -29.60 6.36 -6.88
N PRO A 121 -29.03 7.10 -5.91
CA PRO A 121 -29.79 8.10 -5.15
C PRO A 121 -30.24 9.28 -6.02
N LEU A 122 -29.51 9.67 -7.08
CA LEU A 122 -29.94 10.68 -8.03
C LEU A 122 -31.21 10.22 -8.80
N HIS A 123 -31.22 8.96 -9.26
CA HIS A 123 -32.42 8.39 -9.92
C HIS A 123 -33.59 8.34 -8.95
N SER A 124 -33.38 7.87 -7.72
CA SER A 124 -34.41 7.86 -6.65
C SER A 124 -34.87 9.27 -6.32
N LEU A 125 -33.97 10.26 -6.34
CA LEU A 125 -34.31 11.67 -6.12
C LEU A 125 -35.21 12.21 -7.24
N GLY A 126 -34.93 11.84 -8.50
CA GLY A 126 -35.81 12.16 -9.64
C GLY A 126 -37.20 11.61 -9.45
N LEU A 127 -37.35 10.33 -9.12
CA LEU A 127 -38.68 9.71 -8.88
C LEU A 127 -39.45 10.37 -7.72
N LEU A 128 -38.76 10.71 -6.61
CA LEU A 128 -39.37 11.42 -5.49
C LEU A 128 -39.82 12.82 -5.87
N LEU A 129 -39.08 13.52 -6.73
CA LEU A 129 -39.52 14.84 -7.24
C LEU A 129 -40.71 14.74 -8.19
N ASP A 130 -40.76 13.70 -9.03
CA ASP A 130 -41.90 13.45 -9.89
C ASP A 130 -43.14 13.12 -9.06
N GLU A 131 -43.00 12.30 -8.00
CA GLU A 131 -44.08 11.99 -7.07
C GLU A 131 -44.56 13.23 -6.30
N LEU A 132 -43.63 14.08 -5.84
CA LEU A 132 -43.93 15.37 -5.20
C LEU A 132 -44.72 16.32 -6.13
N ALA A 133 -44.44 16.30 -7.43
CA ALA A 133 -45.11 17.13 -8.41
C ALA A 133 -46.59 16.73 -8.67
N LEU A 134 -46.89 15.46 -8.37
CA LEU A 134 -48.25 14.91 -8.53
C LEU A 134 -49.16 15.08 -7.29
N LEU A 135 -48.59 15.49 -6.13
CA LEU A 135 -49.35 15.62 -4.87
C LEU A 135 -50.32 16.81 -4.92
N THR A 136 -51.49 16.56 -4.41
CA THR A 136 -52.49 17.61 -4.16
C THR A 136 -52.11 18.44 -2.92
N PRO A 137 -52.68 19.68 -2.76
CA PRO A 137 -52.38 20.52 -1.61
C PRO A 137 -52.80 19.87 -0.24
N GLU A 138 -53.69 18.90 -0.25
CA GLU A 138 -54.24 18.28 0.95
C GLU A 138 -53.37 17.15 1.50
N GLU A 139 -52.37 16.70 0.73
CA GLU A 139 -51.47 15.58 1.08
C GLU A 139 -50.18 16.04 1.80
N GLU A 140 -50.31 16.91 2.81
CA GLU A 140 -49.17 17.55 3.51
C GLU A 140 -48.29 16.54 4.25
N SER A 141 -48.88 15.47 4.82
CA SER A 141 -48.11 14.40 5.50
C SER A 141 -47.21 13.65 4.54
N THR A 142 -47.75 13.25 3.37
CA THR A 142 -47.01 12.56 2.31
C THR A 142 -45.90 13.46 1.72
N ARG A 143 -46.22 14.75 1.54
CA ARG A 143 -45.25 15.74 1.09
C ARG A 143 -44.08 15.85 2.05
N THR A 144 -44.31 15.92 3.35
CA THR A 144 -43.26 16.01 4.38
C THR A 144 -42.36 14.77 4.37
N GLU A 145 -42.94 13.57 4.24
CA GLU A 145 -42.23 12.32 4.15
C GLU A 145 -41.34 12.25 2.89
N LEU A 146 -41.90 12.58 1.71
CA LEU A 146 -41.17 12.58 0.45
C LEU A 146 -39.98 13.58 0.45
N LEU A 147 -40.19 14.77 1.03
CA LEU A 147 -39.12 15.77 1.20
C LEU A 147 -38.02 15.28 2.13
N ALA A 148 -38.37 14.58 3.22
CA ALA A 148 -37.37 13.99 4.11
C ALA A 148 -36.53 12.91 3.40
N ARG A 149 -37.20 12.05 2.61
CA ARG A 149 -36.52 11.02 1.79
C ARG A 149 -35.66 11.63 0.70
N ALA A 150 -36.12 12.70 0.03
CA ALA A 150 -35.35 13.42 -0.97
C ALA A 150 -34.09 14.07 -0.35
N ARG A 151 -34.23 14.70 0.82
CA ARG A 151 -33.07 15.23 1.57
C ARG A 151 -32.04 14.16 1.93
N ALA A 152 -32.51 13.03 2.47
CA ALA A 152 -31.61 11.90 2.82
C ALA A 152 -30.88 11.35 1.59
N ASN A 153 -31.49 11.32 0.41
CA ASN A 153 -30.84 10.94 -0.84
C ASN A 153 -29.78 11.97 -1.29
N ALA A 154 -30.10 13.28 -1.21
CA ALA A 154 -29.17 14.34 -1.53
C ALA A 154 -27.94 14.35 -0.61
N ASP A 155 -28.13 14.11 0.69
CA ASP A 155 -27.02 14.00 1.66
C ASP A 155 -26.14 12.80 1.36
N ARG A 156 -26.70 11.65 0.97
CA ARG A 156 -25.91 10.48 0.51
C ARG A 156 -25.07 10.79 -0.74
N VAL A 157 -25.65 11.48 -1.72
CA VAL A 157 -24.88 11.91 -2.91
C VAL A 157 -23.71 12.80 -2.50
N ARG A 158 -23.96 13.76 -1.63
CA ARG A 158 -22.92 14.67 -1.14
C ARG A 158 -21.80 13.94 -0.41
N GLU A 159 -22.11 13.03 0.50
CA GLU A 159 -21.10 12.22 1.22
C GLU A 159 -20.23 11.42 0.24
N ARG A 160 -20.84 10.80 -0.77
CA ARG A 160 -20.11 10.01 -1.77
C ARG A 160 -19.23 10.86 -2.69
N LEU A 161 -19.68 12.04 -3.07
CA LEU A 161 -18.86 12.98 -3.85
C LEU A 161 -17.68 13.51 -3.03
N LEU A 162 -17.85 13.74 -1.73
CA LEU A 162 -16.75 14.13 -0.84
C LEU A 162 -15.72 13.00 -0.69
N ALA A 163 -16.16 11.75 -0.58
CA ALA A 163 -15.28 10.58 -0.56
C ALA A 163 -14.50 10.43 -1.86
N LEU A 164 -15.16 10.62 -3.01
CA LEU A 164 -14.51 10.61 -4.32
C LEU A 164 -13.46 11.71 -4.44
N LYS A 165 -13.80 12.92 -4.02
CA LYS A 165 -12.88 14.06 -4.03
C LYS A 165 -11.66 13.79 -3.15
N ALA A 166 -11.85 13.31 -1.93
CA ALA A 166 -10.76 12.95 -1.03
C ALA A 166 -9.84 11.86 -1.62
N ALA A 167 -10.40 10.87 -2.30
CA ALA A 167 -9.65 9.84 -3.00
C ALA A 167 -8.87 10.39 -4.22
N ALA A 168 -9.49 11.31 -5.00
CA ALA A 168 -8.92 11.89 -6.22
C ALA A 168 -7.81 12.92 -5.94
N ASP A 169 -7.98 13.75 -4.91
CA ASP A 169 -7.01 14.80 -4.54
C ASP A 169 -5.69 14.22 -3.98
N GLY A 170 -5.59 12.87 -3.82
CA GLY A 170 -4.43 12.22 -3.21
C GLY A 170 -4.20 12.76 -1.79
N ALA A 171 -5.24 13.37 -1.22
CA ALA A 171 -5.21 13.83 0.14
C ALA A 171 -4.78 12.63 1.00
N ARG A 172 -3.65 12.76 1.66
CA ARG A 172 -3.37 11.86 2.78
C ARG A 172 -4.60 11.96 3.64
N PRO A 173 -5.30 10.84 3.91
CA PRO A 173 -6.43 10.87 4.81
C PRO A 173 -6.00 11.69 6.02
N GLU A 174 -6.81 12.65 6.46
CA GLU A 174 -6.53 13.32 7.73
C GLU A 174 -6.46 12.20 8.76
N ALA A 175 -5.25 11.73 9.03
CA ALA A 175 -5.02 10.56 9.85
C ALA A 175 -5.36 10.92 11.29
N ALA A 176 -6.65 10.93 11.59
CA ALA A 176 -7.18 11.13 12.93
C ALA A 176 -7.08 9.82 13.71
N SER A 177 -6.98 9.92 15.01
CA SER A 177 -7.11 8.79 15.92
C SER A 177 -8.59 8.41 16.04
N ILE A 178 -8.95 7.22 15.59
CA ILE A 178 -10.34 6.72 15.54
C ILE A 178 -10.51 5.64 16.61
N ALA A 179 -11.51 5.79 17.47
CA ALA A 179 -11.98 4.73 18.36
C ALA A 179 -12.80 3.73 17.54
N LEU A 180 -12.20 2.55 17.26
CA LEU A 180 -12.75 1.57 16.34
C LEU A 180 -14.09 1.02 16.80
N SER A 181 -14.24 0.75 18.11
CA SER A 181 -15.50 0.29 18.72
C SER A 181 -16.67 1.28 18.52
N ALA A 182 -16.41 2.58 18.71
CA ALA A 182 -17.43 3.61 18.53
C ALA A 182 -17.91 3.70 17.08
N GLU A 183 -17.00 3.59 16.11
CA GLU A 183 -17.32 3.66 14.69
C GLU A 183 -18.06 2.41 14.22
N VAL A 184 -17.60 1.21 14.62
CA VAL A 184 -18.27 -0.06 14.34
C VAL A 184 -19.69 -0.05 14.90
N SER A 185 -19.85 0.31 16.18
CA SER A 185 -21.17 0.39 16.82
C SER A 185 -22.10 1.39 16.12
N ARG A 186 -21.57 2.50 15.59
CA ARG A 186 -22.35 3.48 14.83
C ARG A 186 -22.88 2.87 13.52
N VAL A 187 -21.98 2.28 12.72
CA VAL A 187 -22.36 1.69 11.42
C VAL A 187 -23.31 0.51 11.62
N VAL A 188 -23.07 -0.34 12.61
CA VAL A 188 -23.96 -1.46 12.93
C VAL A 188 -25.37 -0.97 13.28
N ARG A 189 -25.50 0.07 14.13
CA ARG A 189 -26.84 0.65 14.44
C ARG A 189 -27.54 1.15 13.19
N GLU A 190 -26.84 1.73 12.24
CA GLU A 190 -27.40 2.18 10.96
C GLU A 190 -27.89 1.01 10.08
N MET A 191 -27.28 -0.19 10.22
CA MET A 191 -27.67 -1.41 9.49
C MET A 191 -28.78 -2.22 10.17
N VAL A 192 -29.08 -1.99 11.45
CA VAL A 192 -30.11 -2.73 12.18
C VAL A 192 -31.51 -2.71 11.49
N PRO A 193 -32.02 -1.57 10.95
CA PRO A 193 -33.29 -1.58 10.24
C PRO A 193 -33.29 -2.51 9.02
N LEU A 194 -32.19 -2.55 8.26
CA LEU A 194 -32.03 -3.44 7.09
C LEU A 194 -31.99 -4.91 7.54
N ALA A 195 -31.21 -5.23 8.56
CA ALA A 195 -31.13 -6.58 9.12
C ALA A 195 -32.47 -7.08 9.61
N ARG A 196 -33.26 -6.23 10.28
CA ARG A 196 -34.63 -6.56 10.73
C ARG A 196 -35.57 -6.84 9.56
N LEU A 197 -35.50 -6.02 8.50
CA LEU A 197 -36.31 -6.21 7.29
C LEU A 197 -36.02 -7.57 6.63
N GLN A 198 -34.76 -7.98 6.65
CA GLN A 198 -34.30 -9.26 6.09
C GLN A 198 -34.39 -10.43 7.09
N GLN A 199 -34.87 -10.20 8.31
CA GLN A 199 -34.98 -11.20 9.39
C GLN A 199 -33.64 -11.82 9.77
N VAL A 200 -32.53 -11.04 9.68
CA VAL A 200 -31.18 -11.45 10.04
C VAL A 200 -30.81 -10.94 11.44
N THR A 201 -30.24 -11.81 12.26
CA THR A 201 -29.67 -11.42 13.55
C THR A 201 -28.31 -10.78 13.34
N LEU A 202 -28.18 -9.49 13.68
CA LEU A 202 -26.92 -8.75 13.63
C LEU A 202 -26.40 -8.55 15.04
N SER A 203 -25.18 -9.06 15.33
CA SER A 203 -24.53 -8.98 16.63
C SER A 203 -23.15 -8.35 16.54
N VAL A 204 -22.70 -7.74 17.63
CA VAL A 204 -21.35 -7.15 17.76
C VAL A 204 -20.69 -7.69 19.01
N ASP A 205 -19.46 -8.17 18.88
CA ASP A 205 -18.59 -8.52 19.98
C ASP A 205 -17.50 -7.43 20.12
N GLU A 206 -17.69 -6.55 21.09
CA GLU A 206 -16.80 -5.41 21.39
C GLU A 206 -15.90 -5.73 22.58
N SER A 207 -15.21 -6.86 22.56
CA SER A 207 -14.37 -7.28 23.68
C SER A 207 -13.13 -6.39 23.90
N GLU A 208 -12.74 -5.57 22.92
CA GLU A 208 -11.54 -4.75 22.99
C GLU A 208 -11.77 -3.28 22.57
N SER A 209 -11.16 -2.36 23.34
CA SER A 209 -11.13 -0.94 22.99
C SER A 209 -9.88 -0.65 22.16
N LEU A 210 -10.04 -0.67 20.83
CA LEU A 210 -8.95 -0.50 19.87
C LEU A 210 -9.01 0.89 19.22
N ARG A 211 -7.83 1.46 18.97
CA ARG A 211 -7.69 2.72 18.23
C ARG A 211 -6.81 2.51 17.00
N VAL A 212 -7.18 3.15 15.91
CA VAL A 212 -6.43 3.13 14.65
C VAL A 212 -6.24 4.56 14.15
N ARG A 213 -5.19 4.79 13.37
CA ARG A 213 -5.00 6.05 12.65
C ARG A 213 -5.52 5.93 11.23
N GLY A 214 -6.43 6.85 10.86
CA GLY A 214 -6.99 6.79 9.52
C GLY A 214 -8.07 7.84 9.30
N ASP A 215 -8.80 7.68 8.21
CA ASP A 215 -9.94 8.51 7.84
C ASP A 215 -11.24 7.83 8.27
N GLY A 216 -12.03 8.48 9.12
CA GLY A 216 -13.32 7.96 9.62
C GLY A 216 -14.33 7.71 8.50
N LEU A 217 -14.31 8.49 7.42
CA LEU A 217 -15.17 8.28 6.26
C LEU A 217 -14.77 7.02 5.50
N PHE A 218 -13.48 6.79 5.29
CA PHE A 218 -12.98 5.57 4.63
C PHE A 218 -13.35 4.32 5.44
N LEU A 219 -13.12 4.37 6.75
CA LEU A 219 -13.51 3.28 7.65
C LEU A 219 -15.01 2.99 7.58
N ARG A 220 -15.85 4.02 7.58
CA ARG A 220 -17.31 3.89 7.45
C ARG A 220 -17.68 3.22 6.14
N ILE A 221 -17.14 3.66 4.99
CA ILE A 221 -17.40 3.07 3.68
C ILE A 221 -16.99 1.58 3.66
N ILE A 222 -15.83 1.23 4.23
CA ILE A 222 -15.40 -0.16 4.34
C ILE A 222 -16.42 -0.98 5.13
N LEU A 223 -16.79 -0.53 6.32
CA LEU A 223 -17.70 -1.23 7.21
C LEU A 223 -19.09 -1.41 6.59
N GLU A 224 -19.63 -0.36 5.96
CA GLU A 224 -20.91 -0.43 5.24
C GLU A 224 -20.89 -1.47 4.13
N ASN A 225 -19.81 -1.53 3.33
CA ASN A 225 -19.65 -2.52 2.27
C ASN A 225 -19.59 -3.95 2.82
N LEU A 226 -18.83 -4.18 3.90
CA LEU A 226 -18.72 -5.49 4.53
C LEU A 226 -20.05 -5.97 5.10
N LEU A 227 -20.74 -5.12 5.85
CA LEU A 227 -22.04 -5.44 6.47
C LEU A 227 -23.13 -5.66 5.44
N ARG A 228 -23.20 -4.82 4.41
CA ARG A 228 -24.16 -5.00 3.31
C ARG A 228 -23.92 -6.30 2.57
N ASN A 229 -22.66 -6.65 2.27
CA ASN A 229 -22.33 -7.90 1.62
C ASN A 229 -22.72 -9.12 2.48
N ALA A 230 -22.48 -9.06 3.79
CA ALA A 230 -22.85 -10.11 4.72
C ALA A 230 -24.38 -10.27 4.80
N LEU A 231 -25.14 -9.17 4.96
CA LEU A 231 -26.59 -9.19 4.99
C LEU A 231 -27.19 -9.72 3.68
N ASP A 232 -26.64 -9.31 2.54
CA ASP A 232 -27.07 -9.78 1.22
C ASP A 232 -26.77 -11.26 0.96
N ALA A 233 -25.76 -11.84 1.62
CA ALA A 233 -25.40 -13.26 1.47
C ALA A 233 -26.33 -14.19 2.24
N VAL A 234 -27.05 -13.67 3.23
CA VAL A 234 -27.88 -14.45 4.13
C VAL A 234 -29.32 -14.52 3.62
N HIS A 235 -29.77 -15.72 3.23
CA HIS A 235 -31.13 -15.96 2.70
C HIS A 235 -31.92 -16.97 3.52
N THR A 236 -31.48 -17.26 4.76
CA THR A 236 -32.08 -18.29 5.60
C THR A 236 -32.91 -17.69 6.73
N PRO A 237 -33.98 -18.39 7.21
CA PRO A 237 -34.80 -17.91 8.34
C PRO A 237 -34.04 -17.79 9.67
N ARG A 238 -32.81 -18.28 9.75
CA ARG A 238 -31.88 -18.15 10.90
C ARG A 238 -30.61 -17.43 10.49
N GLY A 239 -30.73 -16.40 9.67
CA GLY A 239 -29.60 -15.62 9.23
C GLY A 239 -28.87 -14.92 10.38
N GLN A 240 -27.55 -15.03 10.38
CA GLN A 240 -26.69 -14.42 11.38
C GLN A 240 -25.54 -13.68 10.72
N VAL A 241 -25.31 -12.47 11.20
CA VAL A 241 -24.11 -11.68 10.88
C VAL A 241 -23.50 -11.23 12.19
N GLU A 242 -22.22 -11.46 12.37
CA GLU A 242 -21.47 -11.06 13.56
C GLU A 242 -20.29 -10.18 13.19
N VAL A 243 -20.12 -9.11 13.94
CA VAL A 243 -18.95 -8.24 13.86
C VAL A 243 -18.10 -8.44 15.11
N GLN A 244 -16.82 -8.77 14.93
CA GLN A 244 -15.86 -8.92 16.03
C GLN A 244 -14.74 -7.88 15.92
N LEU A 245 -14.35 -7.34 17.08
CA LEU A 245 -13.18 -6.48 17.25
C LEU A 245 -12.09 -7.27 17.97
N LEU A 246 -10.92 -7.42 17.34
CA LEU A 246 -9.80 -8.21 17.85
C LEU A 246 -8.50 -7.44 17.73
N GLY A 247 -7.64 -7.50 18.74
CA GLY A 247 -6.26 -7.03 18.68
C GLY A 247 -5.31 -8.21 18.37
N GLU A 248 -4.60 -8.18 17.27
CA GLU A 248 -3.58 -9.18 16.91
C GLU A 248 -2.21 -8.52 16.73
N GLY A 249 -1.42 -8.48 17.78
CA GLY A 249 -0.09 -7.87 17.76
C GLY A 249 -0.15 -6.37 17.46
N PRO A 250 0.44 -5.89 16.33
CA PRO A 250 0.40 -4.48 15.97
C PRO A 250 -0.89 -4.07 15.25
N ASP A 251 -1.79 -5.01 14.95
CA ASP A 251 -2.97 -4.78 14.13
C ASP A 251 -4.25 -4.82 14.97
N ALA A 252 -5.18 -3.91 14.63
CA ALA A 252 -6.58 -3.96 15.02
C ALA A 252 -7.36 -4.62 13.88
N ILE A 253 -8.20 -5.60 14.21
CA ILE A 253 -8.97 -6.37 13.25
C ILE A 253 -10.46 -6.15 13.48
N VAL A 254 -11.18 -5.79 12.42
CA VAL A 254 -12.63 -5.88 12.36
C VAL A 254 -12.99 -7.07 11.48
N ARG A 255 -13.58 -8.10 12.07
CA ARG A 255 -14.02 -9.30 11.36
C ARG A 255 -15.54 -9.27 11.23
N VAL A 256 -16.03 -9.37 9.99
CA VAL A 256 -17.47 -9.52 9.69
C VAL A 256 -17.68 -10.94 9.19
N SER A 257 -18.52 -11.70 9.90
CA SER A 257 -18.82 -13.10 9.59
C SER A 257 -20.31 -13.29 9.32
N ASP A 258 -20.65 -14.11 8.32
CA ASP A 258 -22.03 -14.48 7.99
C ASP A 258 -22.19 -16.00 7.85
N ASN A 259 -23.40 -16.48 8.09
CA ASN A 259 -23.81 -17.87 7.87
C ASN A 259 -24.58 -18.06 6.57
N GLY A 260 -24.30 -17.22 5.57
CA GLY A 260 -24.99 -17.21 4.26
C GLY A 260 -24.51 -18.31 3.31
N THR A 261 -24.50 -17.98 2.02
CA THR A 261 -24.17 -18.95 0.95
C THR A 261 -22.71 -19.34 0.89
N GLY A 262 -21.82 -18.59 1.56
CA GLY A 262 -20.38 -18.81 1.51
C GLY A 262 -19.75 -18.35 0.19
N ILE A 263 -18.42 -18.52 0.11
CA ILE A 263 -17.59 -18.15 -1.05
C ILE A 263 -16.85 -19.40 -1.53
N SER A 264 -17.04 -19.78 -2.80
CA SER A 264 -16.30 -20.91 -3.39
C SER A 264 -14.80 -20.59 -3.55
N LYS A 265 -13.96 -21.61 -3.70
CA LYS A 265 -12.51 -21.44 -3.91
C LYS A 265 -12.21 -20.63 -5.18
N GLU A 266 -13.00 -20.81 -6.22
CA GLU A 266 -12.88 -20.10 -7.49
C GLU A 266 -13.23 -18.61 -7.29
N MET A 267 -14.29 -18.31 -6.54
CA MET A 267 -14.70 -16.94 -6.21
C MET A 267 -13.71 -16.25 -5.28
N ALA A 268 -13.10 -16.98 -4.35
CA ALA A 268 -12.14 -16.42 -3.42
C ALA A 268 -10.91 -15.80 -4.12
N ALA A 269 -10.48 -16.39 -5.25
CA ALA A 269 -9.35 -15.91 -6.02
C ALA A 269 -9.59 -14.52 -6.66
N THR A 270 -10.83 -14.23 -7.04
CA THR A 270 -11.23 -12.98 -7.75
C THR A 270 -12.11 -12.07 -6.89
N LEU A 271 -12.29 -12.39 -5.60
CA LEU A 271 -13.22 -11.71 -4.70
C LEU A 271 -13.00 -10.20 -4.61
N PHE A 272 -11.75 -9.76 -4.71
CA PHE A 272 -11.35 -8.36 -4.62
C PHE A 272 -11.03 -7.73 -5.98
N GLU A 273 -11.26 -8.45 -7.08
CA GLU A 273 -11.11 -7.89 -8.42
C GLU A 273 -12.28 -6.96 -8.74
N PRO A 274 -12.02 -5.80 -9.39
CA PRO A 274 -13.08 -4.90 -9.80
C PRO A 274 -14.03 -5.54 -10.82
N LEU A 275 -15.31 -5.19 -10.75
CA LEU A 275 -16.37 -5.65 -11.68
C LEU A 275 -16.69 -7.14 -11.59
N PHE A 276 -16.16 -7.84 -10.59
CA PHE A 276 -16.48 -9.24 -10.36
C PHE A 276 -17.65 -9.36 -9.38
N SER A 277 -18.84 -9.65 -9.88
CA SER A 277 -20.04 -9.84 -9.07
C SER A 277 -20.90 -10.97 -9.64
N HIS A 278 -21.35 -11.87 -8.77
CA HIS A 278 -22.36 -12.87 -9.11
C HIS A 278 -23.80 -12.38 -8.79
N LYS A 279 -23.97 -11.17 -8.25
CA LYS A 279 -25.28 -10.58 -7.96
C LYS A 279 -25.81 -9.92 -9.23
N ALA A 280 -27.06 -10.24 -9.60
CA ALA A 280 -27.72 -9.70 -10.80
C ALA A 280 -27.85 -8.15 -10.80
N GLN A 281 -27.74 -7.51 -9.64
CA GLN A 281 -27.85 -6.07 -9.47
C GLN A 281 -26.62 -5.41 -8.82
N GLY A 282 -25.51 -6.16 -8.64
CA GLY A 282 -24.29 -5.64 -8.04
C GLY A 282 -23.17 -5.47 -9.06
N LEU A 283 -22.53 -4.29 -9.10
CA LEU A 283 -21.38 -4.03 -10.00
C LEU A 283 -20.09 -4.76 -9.62
N GLY A 284 -20.04 -5.48 -8.49
CA GLY A 284 -18.83 -6.15 -8.04
C GLY A 284 -17.71 -5.21 -7.62
N LEU A 285 -18.02 -3.99 -7.22
CA LEU A 285 -17.04 -2.96 -6.87
C LEU A 285 -16.86 -2.77 -5.36
N GLY A 286 -17.83 -3.18 -4.53
CA GLY A 286 -17.83 -2.90 -3.09
C GLY A 286 -16.61 -3.42 -2.35
N LEU A 287 -16.22 -4.69 -2.55
CA LEU A 287 -15.06 -5.29 -1.88
C LEU A 287 -13.73 -4.80 -2.42
N SER A 288 -13.63 -4.53 -3.72
CA SER A 288 -12.41 -3.95 -4.32
C SER A 288 -12.16 -2.54 -3.81
N ILE A 289 -13.21 -1.72 -3.65
CA ILE A 289 -13.13 -0.38 -3.03
C ILE A 289 -12.74 -0.50 -1.56
N ALA A 290 -13.44 -1.34 -0.81
CA ALA A 290 -13.16 -1.53 0.61
C ALA A 290 -11.69 -1.92 0.84
N ARG A 291 -11.14 -2.81 0.00
CA ARG A 291 -9.73 -3.21 0.06
C ARG A 291 -8.78 -2.06 -0.32
N ALA A 292 -9.09 -1.29 -1.36
CA ALA A 292 -8.29 -0.14 -1.77
C ALA A 292 -8.23 0.93 -0.67
N LEU A 293 -9.37 1.24 -0.02
CA LEU A 293 -9.44 2.16 1.11
C LEU A 293 -8.68 1.63 2.33
N ALA A 294 -8.79 0.33 2.64
CA ALA A 294 -8.02 -0.29 3.72
C ALA A 294 -6.51 -0.14 3.48
N ARG A 295 -6.05 -0.40 2.27
CA ARG A 295 -4.64 -0.24 1.88
C ARG A 295 -4.16 1.21 1.94
N SER A 296 -4.99 2.19 1.59
CA SER A 296 -4.65 3.60 1.73
C SER A 296 -4.47 4.03 3.19
N MET A 297 -5.08 3.31 4.14
CA MET A 297 -4.93 3.48 5.59
C MET A 297 -3.77 2.62 6.16
N GLY A 298 -2.96 1.97 5.31
CA GLY A 298 -1.84 1.13 5.72
C GLY A 298 -2.22 -0.28 6.16
N GLY A 299 -3.48 -0.69 5.94
CA GLY A 299 -4.01 -2.00 6.25
C GLY A 299 -4.28 -2.89 5.04
N ASP A 300 -5.08 -3.92 5.20
CA ASP A 300 -5.62 -4.75 4.10
C ASP A 300 -6.96 -5.37 4.49
N LEU A 301 -7.68 -5.85 3.48
CA LEU A 301 -8.92 -6.60 3.62
C LEU A 301 -8.72 -8.00 3.04
N CYS A 302 -9.00 -9.04 3.82
CA CYS A 302 -8.81 -10.43 3.42
C CYS A 302 -10.00 -11.31 3.79
N LEU A 303 -10.15 -12.40 3.03
CA LEU A 303 -11.02 -13.51 3.37
C LEU A 303 -10.30 -14.37 4.41
N THR A 304 -10.97 -14.73 5.51
CA THR A 304 -10.42 -15.57 6.59
C THR A 304 -11.35 -16.73 6.85
N GLU A 305 -10.82 -17.86 7.26
CA GLU A 305 -11.60 -19.00 7.71
C GLU A 305 -11.99 -18.83 9.19
N ARG A 306 -13.27 -19.07 9.50
CA ARG A 306 -13.77 -19.11 10.87
C ARG A 306 -14.71 -20.29 11.04
N PRO A 307 -14.38 -21.25 11.92
CA PRO A 307 -15.25 -22.40 12.16
C PRO A 307 -16.68 -22.00 12.54
N GLY A 308 -17.68 -22.60 11.90
CA GLY A 308 -19.09 -22.32 12.15
C GLY A 308 -19.68 -21.18 11.33
N TRP A 309 -18.91 -20.51 10.50
CA TRP A 309 -19.35 -19.42 9.62
C TRP A 309 -19.08 -19.75 8.15
N ALA A 310 -20.00 -19.31 7.28
CA ALA A 310 -19.89 -19.57 5.84
C ALA A 310 -18.89 -18.61 5.15
N THR A 311 -18.90 -17.33 5.57
CA THR A 311 -17.93 -16.32 5.11
C THR A 311 -17.40 -15.55 6.31
N SER A 312 -16.14 -15.16 6.27
CA SER A 312 -15.56 -14.20 7.20
C SER A 312 -14.59 -13.28 6.47
N LEU A 313 -14.86 -11.99 6.48
CA LEU A 313 -14.00 -10.95 5.95
C LEU A 313 -13.34 -10.19 7.10
N SER A 314 -12.02 -10.05 7.05
CA SER A 314 -11.24 -9.37 8.09
C SER A 314 -10.57 -8.13 7.53
N LEU A 315 -10.95 -6.97 8.05
CA LEU A 315 -10.27 -5.70 7.87
C LEU A 315 -9.13 -5.63 8.91
N ARG A 316 -7.89 -5.53 8.46
CA ARG A 316 -6.71 -5.30 9.29
C ARG A 316 -6.25 -3.86 9.14
N LEU A 317 -6.04 -3.16 10.24
CA LEU A 317 -5.53 -1.80 10.27
C LEU A 317 -4.41 -1.71 11.32
N PRO A 318 -3.34 -0.93 11.08
CA PRO A 318 -2.31 -0.70 12.08
C PRO A 318 -2.93 -0.06 13.34
N GLN A 319 -2.69 -0.69 14.50
CA GLN A 319 -3.16 -0.18 15.77
C GLN A 319 -2.34 1.07 16.16
N GLU A 320 -3.01 2.08 16.71
CA GLU A 320 -2.32 3.21 17.30
C GLU A 320 -1.59 2.76 18.56
N ALA A 321 -0.26 2.99 18.60
CA ALA A 321 0.52 2.68 19.78
C ALA A 321 -0.05 3.44 20.99
N LYS A 322 -0.21 2.72 22.11
CA LYS A 322 -0.71 3.30 23.38
C LYS A 322 0.25 4.33 23.93
#